data_2ab07e85d4b57ca0d9b1870e2f463966
#
_entry.id   2ab07e85d4b57ca0d9b1870e2f463966
#
_cell.length_a   1.000
_cell.length_b   1.000
_cell.length_c   1.000
_cell.angle_alpha   90.00
_cell.angle_beta   90.00
_cell.angle_gamma   90.00
#
_symmetry.space_group_name_H-M   'P 1'
#
loop_
_entity.id
_entity.type
_entity.pdbx_description
1 polymer ?
#
loop_
_entity_poly.entity_id
_entity_poly.type
_entity_poly.pdbx_seq_one_letter_code
_entity_poly.pdbx_strand_id
1 'polypeptide(L)'
;MVAFAADYRTKSKHKTEPKACVSDGKSAVRWIRGNAAKLGVDPKKIIAGGGSAGGHVAATTATIKAFDESSDDLSISPKPQALLLFNPVIDNSEKGYGYSRVEAYWKEFSPMHNIKKGIPPTIFICGTKDNLIPVATGELFKKKIEKVGGRCDLHWYKDAKHGFFNAMYTETMLEVDKFLVSLGYLKGPATLK
;
A
#
# COMPACT_ATOMS: atom_id res chain seq x y z
N MET A 1 6.80 -15.29 9.92
CA MET A 1 5.87 -14.50 9.06
C MET A 1 5.50 -15.34 7.86
N VAL A 2 4.25 -15.27 7.36
CA VAL A 2 3.80 -15.93 6.13
C VAL A 2 3.60 -14.83 5.09
N ALA A 3 4.10 -15.03 3.87
CA ALA A 3 3.95 -14.08 2.76
C ALA A 3 2.96 -14.64 1.71
N PHE A 4 2.09 -13.77 1.23
CA PHE A 4 1.15 -14.06 0.14
C PHE A 4 1.43 -13.08 -1.01
N ALA A 5 1.71 -13.62 -2.20
CA ALA A 5 1.82 -12.82 -3.41
C ALA A 5 0.45 -12.82 -4.11
N ALA A 6 -0.31 -11.75 -3.93
CA ALA A 6 -1.61 -11.60 -4.58
C ALA A 6 -1.42 -10.99 -5.98
N ASP A 7 -1.99 -11.63 -6.99
CA ASP A 7 -2.14 -11.03 -8.33
C ASP A 7 -3.43 -10.19 -8.39
N TYR A 8 -3.52 -9.27 -9.35
CA TYR A 8 -4.69 -8.45 -9.56
C TYR A 8 -4.95 -8.20 -11.05
N ARG A 9 -6.20 -7.96 -11.39
CA ARG A 9 -6.65 -7.73 -12.77
C ARG A 9 -6.05 -6.45 -13.35
N THR A 10 -5.60 -6.52 -14.59
CA THR A 10 -5.00 -5.40 -15.32
C THR A 10 -5.66 -5.19 -16.68
N LYS A 11 -5.59 -3.96 -17.22
CA LYS A 11 -6.13 -3.65 -18.55
C LYS A 11 -5.50 -4.50 -19.65
N SER A 12 -4.20 -4.70 -19.62
CA SER A 12 -3.46 -5.45 -20.65
C SER A 12 -3.87 -6.91 -20.70
N LYS A 13 -3.95 -7.58 -19.53
CA LYS A 13 -4.21 -9.02 -19.43
C LYS A 13 -5.70 -9.34 -19.35
N HIS A 14 -6.49 -8.52 -18.65
CA HIS A 14 -7.88 -8.86 -18.31
C HIS A 14 -8.91 -7.91 -18.92
N LYS A 15 -8.46 -6.87 -19.65
CA LYS A 15 -9.32 -5.85 -20.29
C LYS A 15 -10.20 -5.08 -19.28
N THR A 16 -9.77 -4.98 -18.02
CA THR A 16 -10.50 -4.31 -16.94
C THR A 16 -10.04 -2.86 -16.75
N GLU A 17 -10.88 -2.05 -16.13
CA GLU A 17 -10.52 -0.72 -15.65
C GLU A 17 -9.66 -0.81 -14.38
N PRO A 18 -8.88 0.25 -14.05
CA PRO A 18 -8.03 0.26 -12.85
C PRO A 18 -8.76 -0.03 -11.53
N LYS A 19 -10.04 0.30 -11.40
CA LYS A 19 -10.85 0.00 -10.19
C LYS A 19 -10.90 -1.49 -9.86
N ALA A 20 -10.76 -2.39 -10.85
CA ALA A 20 -10.74 -3.82 -10.61
C ALA A 20 -9.54 -4.26 -9.74
N CYS A 21 -8.37 -3.61 -9.89
CA CYS A 21 -7.23 -3.94 -9.05
C CYS A 21 -7.46 -3.57 -7.56
N VAL A 22 -8.29 -2.54 -7.29
CA VAL A 22 -8.70 -2.19 -5.93
C VAL A 22 -9.60 -3.26 -5.34
N SER A 23 -10.59 -3.73 -6.12
CA SER A 23 -11.46 -4.86 -5.73
C SER A 23 -10.62 -6.08 -5.36
N ASP A 24 -9.69 -6.46 -6.25
CA ASP A 24 -8.83 -7.64 -6.07
C ASP A 24 -7.97 -7.56 -4.81
N GLY A 25 -7.36 -6.40 -4.55
CA GLY A 25 -6.57 -6.18 -3.34
C GLY A 25 -7.41 -6.29 -2.06
N LYS A 26 -8.63 -5.75 -2.07
CA LYS A 26 -9.57 -5.85 -0.95
C LYS A 26 -10.03 -7.29 -0.74
N SER A 27 -10.36 -7.98 -1.82
CA SER A 27 -10.75 -9.41 -1.80
C SER A 27 -9.62 -10.30 -1.26
N ALA A 28 -8.37 -10.04 -1.68
CA ALA A 28 -7.22 -10.79 -1.18
C ALA A 28 -7.06 -10.67 0.35
N VAL A 29 -7.17 -9.45 0.91
CA VAL A 29 -7.09 -9.26 2.36
C VAL A 29 -8.28 -9.90 3.09
N ARG A 30 -9.48 -9.81 2.55
CA ARG A 30 -10.67 -10.48 3.10
C ARG A 30 -10.51 -11.99 3.10
N TRP A 31 -10.06 -12.55 1.98
CA TRP A 31 -9.86 -13.99 1.85
C TRP A 31 -8.83 -14.52 2.86
N ILE A 32 -7.67 -13.84 2.98
CA ILE A 32 -6.64 -14.21 3.97
C ILE A 32 -7.22 -14.12 5.38
N ARG A 33 -7.96 -13.06 5.71
CA ARG A 33 -8.55 -12.88 7.04
C ARG A 33 -9.62 -13.92 7.34
N GLY A 34 -10.50 -14.22 6.40
CA GLY A 34 -11.55 -15.24 6.54
C GLY A 34 -11.00 -16.66 6.65
N ASN A 35 -9.82 -16.92 6.06
CA ASN A 35 -9.16 -18.22 6.10
C ASN A 35 -7.99 -18.28 7.12
N ALA A 36 -7.87 -17.31 8.01
CA ALA A 36 -6.70 -17.14 8.88
C ALA A 36 -6.35 -18.39 9.69
N ALA A 37 -7.33 -19.06 10.27
CA ALA A 37 -7.12 -20.31 11.03
C ALA A 37 -6.53 -21.42 10.15
N LYS A 38 -7.06 -21.62 8.93
CA LYS A 38 -6.57 -22.61 7.96
C LYS A 38 -5.14 -22.29 7.48
N LEU A 39 -4.81 -20.99 7.37
CA LEU A 39 -3.51 -20.53 6.92
C LEU A 39 -2.47 -20.44 8.04
N GLY A 40 -2.87 -20.64 9.29
CA GLY A 40 -1.98 -20.52 10.44
C GLY A 40 -1.51 -19.08 10.70
N VAL A 41 -2.32 -18.06 10.34
CA VAL A 41 -1.99 -16.65 10.50
C VAL A 41 -2.93 -15.96 11.50
N ASP A 42 -2.47 -14.87 12.10
CA ASP A 42 -3.28 -14.04 12.99
C ASP A 42 -4.10 -13.03 12.13
N PRO A 43 -5.45 -13.10 12.13
CA PRO A 43 -6.29 -12.18 11.37
C PRO A 43 -6.18 -10.72 11.79
N LYS A 44 -5.60 -10.46 12.98
CA LYS A 44 -5.33 -9.13 13.52
C LYS A 44 -3.91 -8.63 13.23
N LYS A 45 -3.13 -9.38 12.44
CA LYS A 45 -1.73 -9.04 12.09
C LYS A 45 -1.46 -9.15 10.58
N ILE A 46 -2.40 -8.74 9.75
CA ILE A 46 -2.26 -8.72 8.30
C ILE A 46 -1.62 -7.40 7.89
N ILE A 47 -0.56 -7.49 7.09
CA ILE A 47 0.17 -6.36 6.55
C ILE A 47 -0.03 -6.36 5.03
N ALA A 48 -0.35 -5.23 4.44
CA ALA A 48 -0.40 -5.09 2.99
C ALA A 48 0.79 -4.25 2.51
N GLY A 49 1.39 -4.66 1.41
CA GLY A 49 2.53 -3.93 0.84
C GLY A 49 2.65 -4.12 -0.66
N GLY A 50 3.43 -3.25 -1.28
CA GLY A 50 3.71 -3.34 -2.71
C GLY A 50 4.44 -2.14 -3.26
N GLY A 51 4.97 -2.28 -4.47
CA GLY A 51 5.66 -1.23 -5.21
C GLY A 51 4.78 -0.62 -6.31
N SER A 52 4.94 0.68 -6.57
CA SER A 52 4.29 1.40 -7.67
C SER A 52 2.76 1.17 -7.69
N ALA A 53 2.23 0.53 -8.73
CA ALA A 53 0.82 0.14 -8.81
C ALA A 53 0.41 -0.84 -7.69
N GLY A 54 1.28 -1.79 -7.31
CA GLY A 54 1.06 -2.67 -6.15
C GLY A 54 0.99 -1.90 -4.83
N GLY A 55 1.79 -0.84 -4.69
CA GLY A 55 1.71 0.10 -3.57
C GLY A 55 0.38 0.87 -3.53
N HIS A 56 -0.15 1.23 -4.70
CA HIS A 56 -1.51 1.78 -4.81
C HIS A 56 -2.54 0.77 -4.30
N VAL A 57 -2.51 -0.45 -4.83
CA VAL A 57 -3.44 -1.52 -4.42
C VAL A 57 -3.39 -1.75 -2.91
N ALA A 58 -2.18 -1.84 -2.33
CA ALA A 58 -2.01 -1.98 -0.89
C ALA A 58 -2.61 -0.79 -0.11
N ALA A 59 -2.33 0.44 -0.52
CA ALA A 59 -2.85 1.64 0.13
C ALA A 59 -4.39 1.71 0.06
N THR A 60 -4.98 1.29 -1.07
CA THR A 60 -6.45 1.31 -1.26
C THR A 60 -7.19 0.38 -0.32
N THR A 61 -6.59 -0.76 0.09
CA THR A 61 -7.22 -1.67 1.07
C THR A 61 -7.52 -0.99 2.41
N ALA A 62 -6.75 0.05 2.75
CA ALA A 62 -6.89 0.82 3.99
C ALA A 62 -7.69 2.12 3.83
N THR A 63 -7.73 2.70 2.63
CA THR A 63 -8.24 4.06 2.42
C THR A 63 -9.57 4.10 1.67
N ILE A 64 -9.78 3.19 0.73
CA ILE A 64 -10.92 3.24 -0.21
C ILE A 64 -12.10 2.44 0.34
N LYS A 65 -13.30 3.06 0.38
CA LYS A 65 -14.54 2.37 0.71
C LYS A 65 -15.25 1.80 -0.52
N ALA A 66 -15.09 2.44 -1.68
CA ALA A 66 -15.68 1.99 -2.94
C ALA A 66 -14.97 0.74 -3.50
N PHE A 67 -15.52 0.22 -4.57
CA PHE A 67 -14.96 -0.86 -5.39
C PHE A 67 -14.78 -2.18 -4.63
N ASP A 68 -15.75 -2.55 -3.80
CA ASP A 68 -15.82 -3.91 -3.26
C ASP A 68 -16.25 -4.87 -4.35
N GLU A 69 -15.71 -6.10 -4.34
CA GLU A 69 -16.18 -7.17 -5.22
C GLU A 69 -17.53 -7.68 -4.68
N SER A 70 -18.51 -7.86 -5.58
CA SER A 70 -19.87 -8.23 -5.19
C SER A 70 -19.99 -9.62 -4.56
N SER A 71 -19.03 -10.49 -4.84
CA SER A 71 -18.96 -11.83 -4.27
C SER A 71 -18.26 -11.92 -2.92
N ASP A 72 -17.67 -10.81 -2.44
CA ASP A 72 -16.97 -10.78 -1.15
C ASP A 72 -17.95 -10.79 0.03
N ASP A 73 -17.56 -11.46 1.11
CA ASP A 73 -18.17 -11.24 2.42
C ASP A 73 -17.75 -9.88 2.99
N LEU A 74 -18.62 -8.90 2.84
CA LEU A 74 -18.37 -7.52 3.29
C LEU A 74 -18.35 -7.35 4.82
N SER A 75 -18.74 -8.37 5.60
CA SER A 75 -18.59 -8.36 7.06
C SER A 75 -17.10 -8.50 7.46
N ILE A 76 -16.27 -9.04 6.57
CA ILE A 76 -14.82 -9.17 6.73
C ILE A 76 -14.14 -7.89 6.26
N SER A 77 -13.41 -7.22 7.14
CA SER A 77 -12.69 -5.98 6.82
C SER A 77 -11.51 -6.23 5.85
N PRO A 78 -11.37 -5.46 4.76
CA PRO A 78 -10.20 -5.50 3.88
C PRO A 78 -9.01 -4.71 4.45
N LYS A 79 -9.18 -4.02 5.59
CA LYS A 79 -8.19 -3.10 6.13
C LYS A 79 -7.06 -3.84 6.83
N PRO A 80 -5.78 -3.69 6.40
CA PRO A 80 -4.62 -4.28 7.05
C PRO A 80 -4.28 -3.55 8.35
N GLN A 81 -3.35 -4.08 9.13
CA GLN A 81 -2.85 -3.49 10.35
C GLN A 81 -1.59 -2.64 10.17
N ALA A 82 -0.91 -2.78 9.02
CA ALA A 82 0.20 -1.90 8.61
C ALA A 82 0.29 -1.86 7.08
N LEU A 83 0.91 -0.81 6.55
CA LEU A 83 1.17 -0.62 5.13
C LEU A 83 2.68 -0.51 4.87
N LEU A 84 3.18 -1.28 3.89
CA LEU A 84 4.55 -1.22 3.39
C LEU A 84 4.53 -0.71 1.94
N LEU A 85 4.80 0.57 1.74
CA LEU A 85 4.61 1.25 0.46
C LEU A 85 5.95 1.61 -0.17
N PHE A 86 6.26 0.99 -1.30
CA PHE A 86 7.47 1.22 -2.08
C PHE A 86 7.10 2.04 -3.31
N ASN A 87 7.61 3.27 -3.44
CA ASN A 87 7.28 4.21 -4.53
C ASN A 87 5.80 4.15 -4.97
N PRO A 88 4.83 4.23 -4.03
CA PRO A 88 3.43 3.94 -4.32
C PRO A 88 2.78 5.03 -5.14
N VAL A 89 1.89 4.65 -6.05
CA VAL A 89 0.97 5.62 -6.68
C VAL A 89 -0.13 5.94 -5.65
N ILE A 90 -0.07 7.11 -5.05
CA ILE A 90 -1.00 7.54 -3.98
C ILE A 90 -1.87 8.73 -4.36
N ASP A 91 -1.48 9.46 -5.39
CA ASP A 91 -2.25 10.59 -5.93
C ASP A 91 -2.65 10.29 -7.37
N ASN A 92 -3.96 10.24 -7.62
CA ASN A 92 -4.56 10.05 -8.93
C ASN A 92 -5.42 11.26 -9.34
N SER A 93 -5.26 12.41 -8.66
CA SER A 93 -5.91 13.67 -9.05
C SER A 93 -5.36 14.19 -10.38
N GLU A 94 -5.91 15.29 -10.88
CA GLU A 94 -5.48 15.96 -12.12
C GLU A 94 -3.97 16.22 -12.20
N LYS A 95 -3.33 16.42 -11.04
CA LYS A 95 -1.87 16.62 -10.91
C LYS A 95 -1.11 15.35 -10.58
N GLY A 96 -1.81 14.24 -10.36
CA GLY A 96 -1.26 12.97 -9.96
C GLY A 96 -1.02 12.01 -11.12
N TYR A 97 -0.40 10.88 -10.80
CA TYR A 97 -0.08 9.87 -11.79
C TYR A 97 -1.32 9.11 -12.26
N GLY A 98 -1.49 9.03 -13.58
CA GLY A 98 -2.51 8.19 -14.22
C GLY A 98 -3.94 8.73 -14.16
N TYR A 99 -4.13 10.02 -13.89
CA TYR A 99 -5.44 10.69 -13.84
C TYR A 99 -6.34 10.32 -15.03
N SER A 100 -5.84 10.44 -16.26
CA SER A 100 -6.61 10.16 -17.47
C SER A 100 -7.21 8.74 -17.57
N ARG A 101 -6.71 7.80 -16.76
CA ARG A 101 -7.22 6.43 -16.71
C ARG A 101 -8.39 6.26 -15.75
N VAL A 102 -8.57 7.22 -14.84
CA VAL A 102 -9.50 7.15 -13.70
C VAL A 102 -10.31 8.42 -13.51
N GLU A 103 -10.25 9.35 -14.47
CA GLU A 103 -10.86 10.69 -14.42
C GLU A 103 -12.29 10.67 -13.88
N ALA A 104 -13.12 9.73 -14.37
CA ALA A 104 -14.51 9.62 -13.98
C ALA A 104 -14.73 9.27 -12.49
N TYR A 105 -13.73 8.66 -11.81
CA TYR A 105 -13.85 8.18 -10.44
C TYR A 105 -12.58 8.39 -9.58
N TRP A 106 -11.68 9.28 -9.99
CA TRP A 106 -10.40 9.48 -9.30
C TRP A 106 -10.55 9.84 -7.82
N LYS A 107 -11.59 10.59 -7.45
CA LYS A 107 -11.83 11.01 -6.07
C LYS A 107 -12.01 9.82 -5.13
N GLU A 108 -12.72 8.81 -5.58
CA GLU A 108 -12.96 7.57 -4.84
C GLU A 108 -11.82 6.57 -4.98
N PHE A 109 -10.94 6.77 -5.96
CA PHE A 109 -9.84 5.86 -6.31
C PHE A 109 -8.48 6.26 -5.71
N SER A 110 -8.26 7.55 -5.47
CA SER A 110 -6.98 8.09 -5.03
C SER A 110 -6.75 7.90 -3.51
N PRO A 111 -5.75 7.11 -3.07
CA PRO A 111 -5.48 6.89 -1.65
C PRO A 111 -5.30 8.16 -0.85
N MET A 112 -4.54 9.14 -1.37
CA MET A 112 -4.26 10.42 -0.71
C MET A 112 -5.52 11.22 -0.38
N HIS A 113 -6.58 11.08 -1.16
CA HIS A 113 -7.83 11.83 -1.00
C HIS A 113 -8.84 11.13 -0.10
N ASN A 114 -8.52 9.90 0.33
CA ASN A 114 -9.38 9.06 1.15
C ASN A 114 -8.78 8.70 2.52
N ILE A 115 -7.71 9.41 2.93
CA ILE A 115 -7.09 9.24 4.26
C ILE A 115 -8.09 9.69 5.34
N LYS A 116 -8.30 8.83 6.34
CA LYS A 116 -9.20 9.07 7.47
C LYS A 116 -8.58 8.62 8.79
N LYS A 117 -9.12 9.09 9.92
CA LYS A 117 -8.75 8.63 11.26
C LYS A 117 -8.76 7.10 11.32
N GLY A 118 -7.71 6.55 11.94
CA GLY A 118 -7.50 5.11 12.05
C GLY A 118 -6.85 4.49 10.82
N ILE A 119 -6.23 5.26 9.93
CA ILE A 119 -5.34 4.71 8.89
C ILE A 119 -4.22 3.88 9.57
N PRO A 120 -3.86 2.70 9.03
CA PRO A 120 -2.79 1.89 9.61
C PRO A 120 -1.45 2.64 9.62
N PRO A 121 -0.55 2.32 10.58
CA PRO A 121 0.84 2.74 10.50
C PRO A 121 1.42 2.38 9.12
N THR A 122 2.10 3.34 8.52
CA THR A 122 2.59 3.24 7.15
C THR A 122 4.09 3.53 7.10
N ILE A 123 4.86 2.68 6.43
CA ILE A 123 6.18 3.05 5.93
C ILE A 123 6.09 3.36 4.44
N PHE A 124 6.71 4.46 4.02
CA PHE A 124 6.75 4.95 2.65
C PHE A 124 8.20 5.12 2.24
N ILE A 125 8.63 4.38 1.24
CA ILE A 125 10.01 4.37 0.74
C ILE A 125 10.01 4.82 -0.72
N CYS A 126 10.79 5.88 -1.05
CA CYS A 126 10.83 6.41 -2.40
C CYS A 126 12.17 7.07 -2.72
N GLY A 127 12.49 7.18 -4.00
CA GLY A 127 13.68 7.88 -4.47
C GLY A 127 13.44 9.37 -4.69
N THR A 128 14.45 10.22 -4.44
CA THR A 128 14.31 11.68 -4.63
C THR A 128 14.30 12.11 -6.11
N LYS A 129 14.74 11.23 -7.03
CA LYS A 129 14.64 11.41 -8.50
C LYS A 129 13.55 10.54 -9.14
N ASP A 130 12.57 10.11 -8.34
CA ASP A 130 11.38 9.45 -8.87
C ASP A 130 10.52 10.48 -9.64
N ASN A 131 10.40 10.29 -10.95
CA ASN A 131 9.65 11.18 -11.82
C ASN A 131 8.15 10.88 -11.88
N LEU A 132 7.70 9.76 -11.30
CA LEU A 132 6.29 9.37 -11.20
C LEU A 132 5.69 9.77 -9.86
N ILE A 133 6.51 9.72 -8.80
CA ILE A 133 6.09 10.03 -7.43
C ILE A 133 7.01 11.14 -6.88
N PRO A 134 6.72 12.41 -7.18
CA PRO A 134 7.52 13.54 -6.70
C PRO A 134 7.64 13.58 -5.18
N VAL A 135 8.75 14.09 -4.66
CA VAL A 135 8.99 14.27 -3.21
C VAL A 135 7.82 14.98 -2.53
N ALA A 136 7.32 16.06 -3.14
CA ALA A 136 6.18 16.81 -2.61
C ALA A 136 4.91 15.95 -2.41
N THR A 137 4.71 14.93 -3.25
CA THR A 137 3.57 14.00 -3.14
C THR A 137 3.69 13.13 -1.89
N GLY A 138 4.88 12.56 -1.63
CA GLY A 138 5.13 11.77 -0.42
C GLY A 138 5.04 12.60 0.86
N GLU A 139 5.59 13.81 0.84
CA GLU A 139 5.51 14.74 1.98
C GLU A 139 4.05 15.14 2.28
N LEU A 140 3.26 15.43 1.25
CA LEU A 140 1.84 15.73 1.43
C LEU A 140 1.06 14.52 1.97
N PHE A 141 1.37 13.31 1.52
CA PHE A 141 0.75 12.09 2.00
C PHE A 141 1.04 11.87 3.49
N LYS A 142 2.30 11.99 3.90
CA LYS A 142 2.71 11.94 5.31
C LYS A 142 1.95 12.98 6.14
N LYS A 143 1.97 14.24 5.73
CA LYS A 143 1.26 15.33 6.42
C LYS A 143 -0.24 15.04 6.60
N LYS A 144 -0.89 14.47 5.59
CA LYS A 144 -2.32 14.11 5.67
C LYS A 144 -2.56 12.97 6.66
N ILE A 145 -1.69 11.96 6.71
CA ILE A 145 -1.77 10.87 7.68
C ILE A 145 -1.60 11.40 9.11
N GLU A 146 -0.59 12.22 9.35
CA GLU A 146 -0.31 12.82 10.66
C GLU A 146 -1.45 13.73 11.12
N LYS A 147 -2.06 14.50 10.20
CA LYS A 147 -3.23 15.36 10.51
C LYS A 147 -4.42 14.58 11.07
N VAL A 148 -4.57 13.32 10.73
CA VAL A 148 -5.64 12.46 11.27
C VAL A 148 -5.18 11.59 12.45
N GLY A 149 -3.97 11.86 12.99
CA GLY A 149 -3.39 11.13 14.12
C GLY A 149 -2.80 9.77 13.74
N GLY A 150 -2.49 9.54 12.47
CA GLY A 150 -1.81 8.35 11.98
C GLY A 150 -0.28 8.49 12.03
N ARG A 151 0.43 7.36 11.81
CA ARG A 151 1.89 7.29 11.69
C ARG A 151 2.30 7.03 10.25
N CYS A 152 3.22 7.85 9.72
CA CYS A 152 3.85 7.63 8.43
C CYS A 152 5.36 7.84 8.53
N ASP A 153 6.11 6.74 8.45
CA ASP A 153 7.57 6.76 8.41
C ASP A 153 8.00 6.90 6.95
N LEU A 154 8.54 8.06 6.59
CA LEU A 154 8.88 8.40 5.21
C LEU A 154 10.40 8.36 5.02
N HIS A 155 10.87 7.54 4.10
CA HIS A 155 12.28 7.33 3.79
C HIS A 155 12.59 7.73 2.35
N TRP A 156 13.45 8.75 2.19
CA TRP A 156 13.94 9.22 0.91
C TRP A 156 15.32 8.68 0.60
N TYR A 157 15.46 8.08 -0.57
CA TYR A 157 16.75 7.62 -1.09
C TYR A 157 17.27 8.64 -2.09
N LYS A 158 18.37 9.31 -1.71
CA LYS A 158 18.98 10.38 -2.51
C LYS A 158 19.35 9.89 -3.92
N ASP A 159 18.98 10.66 -4.92
CA ASP A 159 19.26 10.41 -6.34
C ASP A 159 18.67 9.11 -6.92
N ALA A 160 17.95 8.33 -6.13
CA ALA A 160 17.29 7.12 -6.58
C ALA A 160 16.06 7.43 -7.46
N LYS A 161 15.89 6.63 -8.52
CA LYS A 161 14.76 6.69 -9.45
C LYS A 161 13.66 5.72 -9.05
N HIS A 162 12.54 5.66 -9.80
CA HIS A 162 11.37 4.82 -9.50
C HIS A 162 11.70 3.34 -9.24
N GLY A 163 12.57 2.71 -10.00
CA GLY A 163 12.87 1.26 -9.92
C GLY A 163 14.12 0.89 -9.12
N PHE A 164 14.52 1.63 -8.11
CA PHE A 164 15.84 1.48 -7.45
C PHE A 164 15.95 0.29 -6.47
N PHE A 165 14.87 -0.37 -6.11
CA PHE A 165 14.80 -1.33 -5.00
C PHE A 165 15.71 -2.56 -5.15
N ASN A 166 15.95 -3.04 -6.38
CA ASN A 166 16.87 -4.15 -6.58
C ASN A 166 18.32 -3.79 -6.22
N ALA A 167 18.72 -2.54 -6.50
CA ALA A 167 20.06 -2.05 -6.19
C ALA A 167 20.25 -1.73 -4.70
N MET A 168 19.18 -1.40 -4.00
CA MET A 168 19.18 -1.02 -2.57
C MET A 168 18.26 -1.92 -1.75
N TYR A 169 18.24 -3.21 -2.11
CA TYR A 169 17.35 -4.19 -1.48
C TYR A 169 17.59 -4.30 0.02
N THR A 170 18.83 -4.50 0.42
CA THR A 170 19.18 -4.70 1.84
C THR A 170 18.81 -3.47 2.66
N GLU A 171 19.18 -2.28 2.21
CA GLU A 171 18.92 -1.03 2.91
C GLU A 171 17.41 -0.77 3.08
N THR A 172 16.65 -0.95 2.00
CA THR A 172 15.20 -0.71 2.04
C THR A 172 14.48 -1.74 2.92
N MET A 173 14.91 -3.00 2.87
CA MET A 173 14.32 -4.05 3.70
C MET A 173 14.73 -3.93 5.18
N LEU A 174 15.90 -3.39 5.49
CA LEU A 174 16.27 -3.07 6.87
C LEU A 174 15.37 -1.98 7.48
N GLU A 175 14.98 -0.97 6.72
CA GLU A 175 14.02 0.03 7.18
C GLU A 175 12.63 -0.58 7.42
N VAL A 176 12.19 -1.48 6.54
CA VAL A 176 10.94 -2.26 6.76
C VAL A 176 11.02 -3.10 8.01
N ASP A 177 12.15 -3.80 8.24
CA ASP A 177 12.34 -4.62 9.44
C ASP A 177 12.25 -3.79 10.72
N LYS A 178 12.99 -2.67 10.78
CA LYS A 178 12.92 -1.71 11.90
C LYS A 178 11.48 -1.22 12.15
N PHE A 179 10.77 -0.88 11.08
CA PHE A 179 9.37 -0.46 11.16
C PHE A 179 8.49 -1.56 11.77
N LEU A 180 8.62 -2.80 11.29
CA LEU A 180 7.84 -3.94 11.79
C LEU A 180 8.20 -4.33 13.23
N VAL A 181 9.48 -4.21 13.61
CA VAL A 181 9.92 -4.37 15.01
C VAL A 181 9.28 -3.30 15.89
N SER A 182 9.25 -2.04 15.46
CA SER A 182 8.63 -0.95 16.21
C SER A 182 7.11 -1.11 16.43
N LEU A 183 6.46 -1.93 15.60
CA LEU A 183 5.03 -2.29 15.72
C LEU A 183 4.81 -3.60 16.49
N GLY A 184 5.88 -4.30 16.90
CA GLY A 184 5.79 -5.58 17.62
C GLY A 184 5.43 -6.79 16.73
N TYR A 185 5.60 -6.67 15.40
CA TYR A 185 5.40 -7.78 14.46
C TYR A 185 6.63 -8.68 14.34
N LEU A 186 7.81 -8.11 14.53
CA LEU A 186 9.08 -8.83 14.55
C LEU A 186 9.79 -8.64 15.90
N LYS A 187 10.72 -9.55 16.22
CA LYS A 187 11.54 -9.50 17.43
C LYS A 187 13.00 -9.73 17.07
N GLY A 188 13.89 -9.10 17.81
CA GLY A 188 15.34 -9.22 17.63
C GLY A 188 15.92 -8.31 16.53
N PRO A 189 17.23 -8.41 16.29
CA PRO A 189 17.89 -7.67 15.22
C PRO A 189 17.49 -8.21 13.85
N ALA A 190 17.56 -7.36 12.83
CA ALA A 190 17.35 -7.76 11.45
C ALA A 190 18.35 -8.86 11.06
N THR A 191 17.86 -9.87 10.36
CA THR A 191 18.65 -11.03 9.91
C THR A 191 19.07 -10.94 8.44
N LEU A 192 18.77 -9.86 7.77
CA LEU A 192 19.22 -9.58 6.40
C LEU A 192 20.74 -9.37 6.37
N LYS A 193 21.40 -10.13 5.51
CA LYS A 193 22.85 -10.05 5.26
C LYS A 193 23.10 -9.39 3.91
#